data_78469ec610debf5599f3e73478020dc1
#
_entry.id   78469ec610debf5599f3e73478020dc1
#
_cell.length_a   1.000
_cell.length_b   1.000
_cell.length_c   1.000
_cell.angle_alpha   90.00
_cell.angle_beta   90.00
_cell.angle_gamma   90.00
#
_symmetry.space_group_name_H-M   'P 1'
#
loop_
_entity.id
_entity.type
_entity.pdbx_description
1 polymer ?
#
loop_
_entity_poly.entity_id
_entity_poly.type
_entity_poly.pdbx_seq_one_letter_code
_entity_poly.pdbx_strand_id
1 'polypeptide(L)' 'LTQVRQEMTDNLLQTRDKTDQRLQVLQESNEQRLEQMRQTVEEKLEKTLQTRLQASFETVSKQLESVNR' A
#
# COMPACT_ATOMS: atom_id res chain seq x y z
N LEU A 1 37.62 -34.55 -6.41
CA LEU A 1 36.81 -34.09 -6.43
C LEU A 1 36.45 -33.17 -5.29
N THR A 2 37.43 -32.88 -4.42
CA THR A 2 37.31 -31.83 -3.43
C THR A 2 37.08 -30.46 -4.08
N GLN A 3 37.71 -30.22 -5.24
CA GLN A 3 37.60 -28.98 -5.98
C GLN A 3 36.17 -28.75 -6.53
N VAL A 4 35.53 -29.79 -7.03
CA VAL A 4 34.16 -29.72 -7.52
C VAL A 4 33.19 -29.42 -6.37
N ARG A 5 33.39 -30.07 -5.23
CA ARG A 5 32.58 -29.81 -4.03
C ARG A 5 32.72 -28.38 -3.54
N GLN A 6 33.92 -27.84 -3.57
CA GLN A 6 34.19 -26.48 -3.16
C GLN A 6 33.52 -25.47 -4.08
N GLU A 7 33.61 -25.68 -5.40
CA GLU A 7 32.95 -24.85 -6.38
C GLU A 7 31.43 -24.87 -6.21
N MET A 8 30.86 -26.05 -5.97
CA MET A 8 29.42 -26.18 -5.71
C MET A 8 29.01 -25.44 -4.43
N THR A 9 29.81 -25.59 -3.39
CA THR A 9 29.54 -24.88 -2.12
C THR A 9 29.59 -23.38 -2.30
N ASP A 10 30.62 -22.87 -3.00
CA ASP A 10 30.78 -21.44 -3.28
C ASP A 10 29.61 -20.91 -4.11
N ASN A 11 29.18 -21.64 -5.12
CA ASN A 11 28.06 -21.27 -5.95
C ASN A 11 26.75 -21.23 -5.16
N LEU A 12 26.52 -22.19 -4.27
CA LEU A 12 25.37 -22.25 -3.42
C LEU A 12 25.33 -21.06 -2.46
N LEU A 13 26.47 -20.70 -1.86
CA LEU A 13 26.57 -19.56 -0.96
C LEU A 13 26.30 -18.24 -1.70
N GLN A 14 26.86 -18.08 -2.89
CA GLN A 14 26.60 -16.89 -3.72
C GLN A 14 25.13 -16.77 -4.11
N THR A 15 24.52 -17.88 -4.51
CA THR A 15 23.12 -17.92 -4.89
C THR A 15 22.23 -17.57 -3.68
N ARG A 16 22.58 -18.09 -2.51
CA ARG A 16 21.87 -17.80 -1.27
C ARG A 16 21.94 -16.31 -0.92
N ASP A 17 23.12 -15.71 -1.02
CA ASP A 17 23.30 -14.28 -0.75
C ASP A 17 22.49 -13.43 -1.73
N LYS A 18 22.50 -13.74 -3.01
CA LYS A 18 21.72 -13.03 -4.01
C LYS A 18 20.22 -13.17 -3.75
N THR A 19 19.77 -14.35 -3.36
CA THR A 19 18.37 -14.60 -3.04
C THR A 19 17.95 -13.79 -1.82
N ASP A 20 18.77 -13.78 -0.78
CA ASP A 20 18.50 -13.00 0.43
C ASP A 20 18.41 -11.50 0.11
N GLN A 21 19.31 -10.98 -0.70
CA GLN A 21 19.28 -9.59 -1.15
C GLN A 21 18.00 -9.27 -1.93
N ARG A 22 17.61 -10.14 -2.85
CA ARG A 22 16.38 -9.97 -3.63
C ARG A 22 15.14 -10.00 -2.76
N LEU A 23 15.10 -10.90 -1.78
CA LEU A 23 13.99 -10.98 -0.82
C LEU A 23 13.88 -9.69 -0.01
N GLN A 24 15.00 -9.13 0.41
CA GLN A 24 15.02 -7.88 1.16
C GLN A 24 14.49 -6.72 0.31
N VAL A 25 14.92 -6.62 -0.95
CA VAL A 25 14.43 -5.59 -1.88
C VAL A 25 12.94 -5.75 -2.13
N LEU A 26 12.45 -6.98 -2.31
CA LEU A 26 11.03 -7.25 -2.51
C LEU A 26 10.21 -6.86 -1.28
N GLN A 27 10.73 -7.16 -0.08
CA GLN A 27 10.06 -6.82 1.16
C GLN A 27 9.95 -5.30 1.32
N GLU A 28 11.01 -4.56 1.07
CA GLU A 28 11.00 -3.10 1.11
C GLU A 28 10.03 -2.52 0.08
N SER A 29 10.04 -3.06 -1.15
CA SER A 29 9.13 -2.64 -2.20
C SER A 29 7.68 -2.91 -1.84
N ASN A 30 7.37 -4.06 -1.24
CA ASN A 30 6.04 -4.39 -0.78
C ASN A 30 5.56 -3.45 0.33
N GLU A 31 6.43 -3.12 1.28
CA GLU A 31 6.12 -2.18 2.35
C GLU A 31 5.78 -0.79 1.79
N GLN A 32 6.56 -0.32 0.82
CA GLN A 32 6.29 0.95 0.15
C GLN A 32 4.95 0.94 -0.59
N ARG A 33 4.64 -0.14 -1.28
CA ARG A 33 3.37 -0.29 -1.99
C ARG A 33 2.18 -0.30 -1.02
N LEU A 34 2.31 -1.01 0.09
CA LEU A 34 1.28 -1.03 1.12
C LEU A 34 1.04 0.34 1.71
N GLU A 35 2.10 1.10 1.96
CA GLU A 35 1.99 2.47 2.46
C GLU A 35 1.31 3.39 1.45
N GLN A 36 1.65 3.29 0.17
CA GLN A 36 0.98 4.05 -0.89
C GLN A 36 -0.49 3.69 -1.00
N MET A 37 -0.83 2.40 -0.89
CA MET A 37 -2.21 1.95 -0.90
C MET A 37 -2.98 2.51 0.31
N ARG A 38 -2.37 2.49 1.48
CA ARG A 38 -2.98 3.06 2.68
C ARG A 38 -3.30 4.54 2.50
N GLN A 39 -2.35 5.31 1.99
CA GLN A 39 -2.56 6.73 1.72
C GLN A 39 -3.67 6.97 0.70
N THR A 40 -3.69 6.19 -0.37
CA THR A 40 -4.73 6.31 -1.40
C THR A 40 -6.12 6.01 -0.84
N VAL A 41 -6.24 4.98 -0.01
CA VAL A 41 -7.50 4.62 0.63
C VAL A 41 -7.95 5.73 1.59
N GLU A 42 -7.03 6.26 2.42
CA GLU A 42 -7.35 7.36 3.33
C GLU A 42 -7.84 8.60 2.59
N GLU A 43 -7.16 8.98 1.51
CA GLU A 43 -7.55 10.13 0.69
C GLU A 43 -8.93 9.94 0.07
N LYS A 44 -9.21 8.75 -0.45
CA LYS A 44 -10.52 8.44 -1.02
C LYS A 44 -11.63 8.44 0.02
N LEU A 45 -11.36 7.89 1.20
CA LEU A 45 -12.35 7.90 2.29
C LEU A 45 -12.63 9.31 2.74
N GLU A 46 -11.62 10.14 2.92
CA GLU A 46 -11.79 11.54 3.30
C GLU A 46 -12.60 12.31 2.27
N LYS A 47 -12.28 12.15 1.00
CA LYS A 47 -13.01 12.80 -0.08
C LYS A 47 -14.47 12.35 -0.14
N THR A 48 -14.73 11.06 0.04
CA THR A 48 -16.09 10.53 0.06
C THR A 48 -16.87 11.05 1.24
N LEU A 49 -16.25 11.13 2.43
CA LEU A 49 -16.88 11.69 3.62
C LEU A 49 -17.23 13.16 3.41
N GLN A 50 -16.32 13.96 2.86
CA GLN A 50 -16.58 15.38 2.59
C GLN A 50 -17.74 15.55 1.60
N THR A 51 -17.77 14.76 0.55
CA THR A 51 -18.83 14.81 -0.45
C THR A 51 -20.20 14.46 0.18
N ARG A 52 -20.24 13.42 1.00
CA ARG A 52 -21.47 13.00 1.68
C ARG A 52 -21.94 14.02 2.71
N LEU A 53 -21.02 14.62 3.47
CA LEU A 53 -21.35 15.66 4.42
C LEU A 53 -21.94 16.88 3.71
N GLN A 54 -21.33 17.29 2.61
CA GLN A 54 -21.84 18.41 1.82
C GLN A 54 -23.24 18.13 1.26
N ALA A 55 -23.46 16.92 0.73
CA ALA A 55 -24.78 16.53 0.23
C ALA A 55 -25.81 16.49 1.35
N SER A 56 -25.44 16.00 2.55
CA SER A 56 -26.32 15.99 3.70
C SER A 56 -26.68 17.41 4.16
N PHE A 57 -25.70 18.31 4.18
CA PHE A 57 -25.95 19.71 4.51
C PHE A 57 -26.89 20.37 3.53
N GLU A 58 -26.73 20.15 2.25
CA GLU A 58 -27.64 20.69 1.24
C GLU A 58 -29.04 20.14 1.40
N THR A 59 -29.20 18.86 1.69
CA THR A 59 -30.50 18.25 1.93
C THR A 59 -31.19 18.85 3.15
N VAL A 60 -30.47 19.00 4.26
CA VAL A 60 -31.01 19.59 5.48
C VAL A 60 -31.38 21.06 5.25
N SER A 61 -30.54 21.80 4.56
CA SER A 61 -30.81 23.23 4.25
C SER A 61 -32.06 23.38 3.40
N LYS A 62 -32.25 22.52 2.41
CA LYS A 62 -33.45 22.54 1.58
C LYS A 62 -34.71 22.20 2.38
N GLN A 63 -34.65 21.23 3.29
CA GLN A 63 -35.75 20.86 4.15
C GLN A 63 -36.14 22.00 5.10
N LEU A 64 -35.14 22.66 5.69
CA LEU A 64 -35.39 23.81 6.57
C LEU A 64 -36.00 24.97 5.80
N GLU A 65 -35.53 25.25 4.59
CA GLU A 65 -36.08 26.27 3.73
C GLU A 65 -37.57 25.97 3.40
N SER A 66 -37.87 24.72 3.09
CA SER A 66 -39.22 24.27 2.78
C SER A 66 -40.17 24.40 3.98
N VAL A 67 -39.69 24.17 5.20
CA VAL A 67 -40.50 24.30 6.43
C VAL A 67 -40.79 25.75 6.75
N ASN A 68 -39.86 26.66 6.46
CA ASN A 68 -40.02 28.09 6.73
C ASN A 68 -40.93 28.82 5.73
N ARG A 69 -41.25 28.17 4.64
CA ARG A 69 -42.19 28.69 3.67
C ARG A 69 -43.63 28.30 4.06
#